data_acfc4a7db6ea66022acb1a801beb4120
#
_entry.id   acfc4a7db6ea66022acb1a801beb4120
#
_cell.length_a   1.000
_cell.length_b   1.000
_cell.length_c   1.000
_cell.angle_alpha   90.00
_cell.angle_beta   90.00
_cell.angle_gamma   90.00
#
_symmetry.space_group_name_H-M   'P 1'
#
loop_
_entity.id
_entity.type
_entity.pdbx_description
1 polymer ?
#
loop_
_entity_poly.entity_id
_entity_poly.type
_entity_poly.pdbx_seq_one_letter_code
_entity_poly.pdbx_strand_id
1 'polypeptide(L)'
;MEKLTIGVHVLAPTVQEVIDRIRLAEEAGVDAVWMTKGGAHFDPLAVFAAAATQTSRIKFGTSIVPTFPIHPMALAQSAVVVDQLAPGRLRLGV
;
A
#
# COMPACT_ATOMS: atom_id res chain seq x y z
N MET A 1 1.14 -26.02 -11.66
CA MET A 1 0.91 -24.82 -12.48
C MET A 1 1.04 -23.59 -11.61
N GLU A 2 1.83 -22.65 -12.05
CA GLU A 2 2.02 -21.43 -11.28
C GLU A 2 0.77 -20.58 -11.30
N LYS A 3 0.42 -20.03 -10.16
CA LYS A 3 -0.67 -19.08 -10.05
C LYS A 3 -0.20 -17.71 -10.53
N LEU A 4 -0.94 -17.11 -11.46
CA LEU A 4 -0.67 -15.75 -11.87
C LEU A 4 -1.05 -14.78 -10.75
N THR A 5 -0.14 -13.84 -10.46
CA THR A 5 -0.41 -12.78 -9.49
C THR A 5 -0.87 -11.53 -10.22
N ILE A 6 -1.91 -10.90 -9.69
CA ILE A 6 -2.49 -9.70 -10.29
C ILE A 6 -2.34 -8.56 -9.30
N GLY A 7 -1.71 -7.48 -9.77
CA GLY A 7 -1.60 -6.25 -9.00
C GLY A 7 -2.33 -5.12 -9.71
N VAL A 8 -2.96 -4.24 -8.95
CA VAL A 8 -3.64 -3.08 -9.49
C VAL A 8 -3.14 -1.81 -8.82
N HIS A 9 -3.07 -0.74 -9.58
CA HIS A 9 -2.74 0.58 -9.07
C HIS A 9 -4.01 1.24 -8.56
N VAL A 10 -3.95 1.78 -7.34
CA VAL A 10 -5.13 2.39 -6.71
C VAL A 10 -4.95 3.90 -6.62
N LEU A 11 -5.94 4.62 -7.10
CA LEU A 11 -5.98 6.08 -7.04
C LEU A 11 -7.43 6.52 -6.85
N ALA A 12 -7.66 7.44 -5.93
CA ALA A 12 -8.98 7.98 -5.69
C ALA A 12 -8.89 9.38 -5.06
N PRO A 13 -9.96 10.18 -5.14
CA PRO A 13 -9.94 11.56 -4.63
C PRO A 13 -9.82 11.66 -3.11
N THR A 14 -10.29 10.67 -2.36
CA THR A 14 -10.24 10.69 -0.90
C THR A 14 -9.58 9.44 -0.35
N VAL A 15 -9.03 9.54 0.85
CA VAL A 15 -8.42 8.39 1.53
C VAL A 15 -9.44 7.28 1.75
N GLN A 16 -10.65 7.62 2.15
CA GLN A 16 -11.69 6.61 2.38
C GLN A 16 -12.02 5.84 1.10
N GLU A 17 -12.08 6.54 -0.03
CA GLU A 17 -12.32 5.87 -1.31
C GLU A 17 -11.16 4.97 -1.71
N VAL A 18 -9.92 5.36 -1.41
CA VAL A 18 -8.76 4.50 -1.65
C VAL A 18 -8.88 3.22 -0.83
N ILE A 19 -9.20 3.34 0.45
CA ILE A 19 -9.35 2.18 1.34
C ILE A 19 -10.50 1.28 0.85
N ASP A 20 -11.61 1.87 0.43
CA ASP A 20 -12.75 1.11 -0.08
C ASP A 20 -12.37 0.33 -1.35
N ARG A 21 -11.59 0.94 -2.24
CA ARG A 21 -11.11 0.26 -3.44
C ARG A 21 -10.15 -0.87 -3.12
N ILE A 22 -9.29 -0.69 -2.12
CA ILE A 22 -8.39 -1.76 -1.65
C ILE A 22 -9.21 -2.94 -1.12
N ARG A 23 -10.23 -2.68 -0.34
CA ARG A 23 -11.11 -3.73 0.18
C ARG A 23 -11.84 -4.47 -0.93
N LEU A 24 -12.36 -3.73 -1.92
CA LEU A 24 -12.99 -4.33 -3.08
C LEU A 24 -12.01 -5.19 -3.87
N ALA A 25 -10.77 -4.72 -4.04
CA ALA A 25 -9.73 -5.49 -4.72
C ALA A 25 -9.46 -6.80 -3.99
N GLU A 26 -9.38 -6.78 -2.67
CA GLU A 26 -9.20 -8.00 -1.89
C GLU A 26 -10.36 -8.96 -2.08
N GLU A 27 -11.60 -8.48 -2.02
CA GLU A 27 -12.79 -9.30 -2.22
C GLU A 27 -12.83 -9.91 -3.63
N ALA A 28 -12.33 -9.18 -4.62
CA ALA A 28 -12.28 -9.64 -6.00
C ALA A 28 -11.13 -10.63 -6.28
N GLY A 29 -10.28 -10.91 -5.30
CA GLY A 29 -9.19 -11.85 -5.46
C GLY A 29 -7.90 -11.25 -6.02
N VAL A 30 -7.78 -9.93 -6.04
CA VAL A 30 -6.55 -9.25 -6.45
C VAL A 30 -5.45 -9.51 -5.42
N ASP A 31 -4.23 -9.78 -5.88
CA ASP A 31 -3.13 -10.18 -5.00
C ASP A 31 -2.45 -8.97 -4.34
N ALA A 32 -2.35 -7.86 -5.03
CA ALA A 32 -1.63 -6.69 -4.52
C ALA A 32 -2.23 -5.39 -5.04
N VAL A 33 -2.14 -4.35 -4.24
CA VAL A 33 -2.44 -2.98 -4.64
C VAL A 33 -1.17 -2.15 -4.57
N TRP A 34 -1.03 -1.21 -5.49
CA TRP A 34 0.15 -0.37 -5.63
C TRP A 34 -0.24 1.10 -5.59
N MET A 35 0.55 1.89 -4.89
CA MET A 35 0.38 3.33 -4.85
C MET A 35 1.72 4.02 -5.08
N THR A 36 1.66 5.19 -5.74
CA THR A 36 2.80 6.08 -5.87
C THR A 36 2.64 7.26 -4.93
N LYS A 37 3.76 7.79 -4.45
CA LYS A 37 3.78 9.05 -3.74
C LYS A 37 4.33 10.12 -4.67
N GLY A 38 3.56 11.18 -4.87
CA GLY A 38 4.02 12.29 -5.71
C GLY A 38 3.09 13.48 -5.59
N GLY A 39 3.66 14.68 -5.56
CA GLY A 39 2.89 15.90 -5.51
C GLY A 39 1.92 15.98 -4.35
N ALA A 40 0.66 16.21 -4.64
CA ALA A 40 -0.40 16.36 -3.65
C ALA A 40 -1.10 15.03 -3.29
N HIS A 41 -0.54 13.91 -3.72
CA HIS A 41 -1.14 12.62 -3.43
C HIS A 41 -0.94 12.20 -1.97
N PHE A 42 -1.77 11.27 -1.52
CA PHE A 42 -1.68 10.76 -0.16
C PHE A 42 -0.41 9.96 0.06
N ASP A 43 0.07 9.95 1.31
CA ASP A 43 1.19 9.10 1.69
C ASP A 43 0.78 7.62 1.63
N PRO A 44 1.38 6.80 0.75
CA PRO A 44 0.98 5.42 0.60
C PRO A 44 1.11 4.60 1.89
N LEU A 45 2.17 4.80 2.66
CA LEU A 45 2.39 4.01 3.87
C LEU A 45 1.34 4.31 4.94
N ALA A 46 0.93 5.57 5.08
CA ALA A 46 -0.13 5.92 6.01
C ALA A 46 -1.47 5.30 5.60
N VAL A 47 -1.77 5.32 4.30
CA VAL A 47 -2.99 4.70 3.77
C VAL A 47 -2.95 3.19 3.96
N PHE A 48 -1.81 2.56 3.69
CA PHE A 48 -1.67 1.11 3.87
C PHE A 48 -1.81 0.71 5.34
N ALA A 49 -1.31 1.51 6.27
CA ALA A 49 -1.51 1.24 7.69
C ALA A 49 -2.99 1.18 8.04
N ALA A 50 -3.78 2.11 7.54
CA ALA A 50 -5.22 2.11 7.76
C ALA A 50 -5.90 0.93 7.07
N ALA A 51 -5.54 0.66 5.82
CA ALA A 51 -6.13 -0.44 5.05
C ALA A 51 -5.76 -1.80 5.63
N ALA A 52 -4.58 -1.94 6.22
CA ALA A 52 -4.13 -3.19 6.80
C ALA A 52 -5.06 -3.68 7.91
N THR A 53 -5.66 -2.77 8.66
CA THR A 53 -6.61 -3.12 9.73
C THR A 53 -7.97 -3.59 9.20
N GLN A 54 -8.24 -3.40 7.92
CA GLN A 54 -9.52 -3.72 7.29
C GLN A 54 -9.40 -4.81 6.23
N THR A 55 -8.22 -5.39 6.07
CA THR A 55 -7.93 -6.45 5.09
C THR A 55 -7.17 -7.57 5.79
N SER A 56 -7.09 -8.74 5.14
CA SER A 56 -6.44 -9.91 5.75
C SER A 56 -5.35 -10.53 4.89
N ARG A 57 -5.38 -10.32 3.58
CA ARG A 57 -4.54 -11.08 2.66
C ARG A 57 -3.80 -10.22 1.64
N ILE A 58 -4.43 -9.17 1.15
CA ILE A 58 -3.91 -8.38 0.03
C ILE A 58 -2.56 -7.74 0.39
N LYS A 59 -1.65 -7.73 -0.57
CA LYS A 59 -0.32 -7.12 -0.41
C LYS A 59 -0.36 -5.66 -0.81
N PHE A 60 0.49 -4.89 -0.15
CA PHE A 60 0.61 -3.45 -0.39
C PHE A 60 1.99 -3.15 -0.97
N GLY A 61 2.03 -2.40 -2.05
CA GLY A 61 3.29 -2.01 -2.65
C GLY A 61 3.37 -0.52 -2.97
N THR A 62 4.54 0.05 -2.81
CA THR A 62 4.81 1.39 -3.32
C THR A 62 5.52 1.26 -4.66
N SER A 63 4.98 1.89 -5.67
CA SER A 63 5.60 1.83 -7.00
C SER A 63 6.59 2.94 -7.22
N ILE A 64 6.84 3.75 -6.28
CA ILE A 64 8.03 4.55 -5.98
C ILE A 64 7.66 5.52 -4.88
N VAL A 65 8.47 5.51 -3.83
CA VAL A 65 8.45 6.54 -2.79
C VAL A 65 9.74 7.34 -2.93
N PRO A 66 9.68 8.64 -3.26
CA PRO A 66 10.90 9.44 -3.36
C PRO A 66 11.58 9.53 -1.99
N THR A 67 12.89 9.38 -1.96
CA THR A 67 13.64 9.38 -0.70
C THR A 67 14.15 10.76 -0.29
N PHE A 68 14.30 11.70 -1.24
CA PHE A 68 14.86 13.00 -0.92
C PHE A 68 13.96 13.89 -0.07
N PRO A 69 12.62 13.83 -0.16
CA PRO A 69 11.75 14.62 0.73
C PRO A 69 11.46 13.93 2.07
N ILE A 70 11.89 12.67 2.25
CA ILE A 70 11.63 11.90 3.45
C ILE A 70 12.94 11.33 3.97
N HIS A 71 13.25 11.60 5.24
CA HIS A 71 14.43 11.02 5.87
C HIS A 71 14.30 9.49 5.88
N PRO A 72 15.38 8.74 5.54
CA PRO A 72 15.32 7.28 5.51
C PRO A 72 14.86 6.64 6.82
N MET A 73 15.22 7.21 7.97
CA MET A 73 14.76 6.72 9.26
C MET A 73 13.24 6.85 9.40
N ALA A 74 12.67 7.99 8.98
CA ALA A 74 11.23 8.20 9.02
C ALA A 74 10.50 7.22 8.11
N LEU A 75 11.05 6.98 6.92
CA LEU A 75 10.50 6.01 5.98
C LEU A 75 10.52 4.60 6.57
N ALA A 76 11.65 4.20 7.18
CA ALA A 76 11.80 2.90 7.81
C ALA A 76 10.81 2.71 8.95
N GLN A 77 10.62 3.74 9.79
CA GLN A 77 9.67 3.68 10.90
C GLN A 77 8.23 3.49 10.40
N SER A 78 7.85 4.19 9.33
CA SER A 78 6.52 4.02 8.73
C SER A 78 6.34 2.63 8.14
N ALA A 79 7.36 2.11 7.46
CA ALA A 79 7.32 0.77 6.88
C ALA A 79 7.16 -0.30 7.96
N VAL A 80 7.83 -0.16 9.09
CA VAL A 80 7.71 -1.10 10.22
C VAL A 80 6.28 -1.12 10.75
N VAL A 81 5.63 0.03 10.87
CA VAL A 81 4.23 0.08 11.31
C VAL A 81 3.33 -0.71 10.37
N VAL A 82 3.48 -0.51 9.08
CA VAL A 82 2.68 -1.25 8.09
C VAL A 82 2.97 -2.75 8.18
N ASP A 83 4.24 -3.13 8.30
CA ASP A 83 4.61 -4.53 8.37
C ASP A 83 4.07 -5.20 9.63
N GLN A 84 4.02 -4.50 10.76
CA GLN A 84 3.45 -5.06 11.97
C GLN A 84 1.93 -5.22 11.89
N LEU A 85 1.25 -4.32 11.18
CA LEU A 85 -0.19 -4.42 10.97
C LEU A 85 -0.55 -5.47 9.90
N ALA A 86 0.34 -5.70 8.95
CA ALA A 86 0.15 -6.63 7.85
C ALA A 86 1.44 -7.42 7.59
N PRO A 87 1.80 -8.36 8.47
CA PRO A 87 3.09 -9.06 8.36
C PRO A 87 3.29 -9.73 7.00
N GLY A 88 4.43 -9.42 6.38
CA GLY A 88 4.81 -10.03 5.10
C GLY A 88 4.07 -9.51 3.89
N ARG A 89 3.22 -8.50 4.03
CA ARG A 89 2.37 -8.01 2.94
C ARG A 89 2.87 -6.72 2.30
N LEU A 90 3.85 -6.06 2.88
CA LEU A 90 4.39 -4.81 2.33
C LEU A 90 5.51 -5.08 1.34
N ARG A 91 5.46 -4.37 0.21
CA ARG A 91 6.53 -4.33 -0.81
C ARG A 91 6.92 -2.87 -1.02
N LEU A 92 8.05 -2.47 -0.48
CA LEU A 92 8.49 -1.07 -0.50
C LEU A 92 9.41 -0.82 -1.71
N GLY A 93 8.94 0.03 -2.64
CA GLY A 93 9.73 0.51 -3.76
C GLY A 93 10.12 1.97 -3.54
N VAL A 94 11.39 2.29 -3.71
CA VAL A 94 11.93 3.64 -3.53
C VAL A 94 12.63 4.13 -4.79
#